data_98af91960b2142dbf3bd4d5b2f7d0190
#
_entry.id   98af91960b2142dbf3bd4d5b2f7d0190
#
_cell.length_a   1.000
_cell.length_b   1.000
_cell.length_c   1.000
_cell.angle_alpha   90.00
_cell.angle_beta   90.00
_cell.angle_gamma   90.00
#
_symmetry.space_group_name_H-M   'P 1'
#
loop_
_entity.id
_entity.type
_entity.pdbx_description
1 polymer ?
#
loop_
_entity_poly.entity_id
_entity_poly.type
_entity_poly.pdbx_seq_one_letter_code
_entity_poly.pdbx_strand_id
1 'polypeptide(L)'
;MQCPHCNAQIPVYKNPTPTVDIIIELDGGIVLIERRNPPHGWALPGGFVDYGESFEQAAVREAKEETGLGVELVRQFHTYSDPDRDPRQHTASTVFIARAEGTPAGADDALQAGIFHRDNLPPLVFDHARIIEDYFSRRY
;
A
#
# COMPACT_ATOMS: atom_id res chain seq x y z
N MET A 1 24.75 16.21 4.53
CA MET A 1 25.02 16.07 5.97
C MET A 1 26.51 16.11 6.23
N GLN A 2 26.91 16.37 7.44
CA GLN A 2 28.33 16.36 7.83
C GLN A 2 28.70 15.01 8.44
N CYS A 3 29.90 14.54 8.11
CA CYS A 3 30.42 13.31 8.69
C CYS A 3 30.66 13.51 10.19
N PRO A 4 30.17 12.66 11.09
CA PRO A 4 30.35 12.81 12.53
C PRO A 4 31.79 12.59 13.00
N HIS A 5 32.64 12.04 12.15
CA HIS A 5 34.04 11.78 12.50
C HIS A 5 35.01 12.87 12.02
N CYS A 6 34.77 13.42 10.81
CA CYS A 6 35.71 14.35 10.21
C CYS A 6 35.11 15.67 9.74
N ASN A 7 33.81 15.88 9.93
CA ASN A 7 33.05 17.05 9.49
C ASN A 7 33.04 17.29 7.96
N ALA A 8 33.54 16.35 7.19
CA ALA A 8 33.46 16.44 5.72
C ALA A 8 32.01 16.45 5.28
N GLN A 9 31.70 17.21 4.21
CA GLN A 9 30.37 17.23 3.62
C GLN A 9 30.13 15.93 2.89
N ILE A 10 29.06 15.21 3.26
CA ILE A 10 28.64 13.98 2.61
C ILE A 10 27.44 14.30 1.72
N PRO A 11 27.46 13.94 0.42
CA PRO A 11 26.30 14.09 -0.44
C PRO A 11 25.13 13.25 0.10
N VAL A 12 23.95 13.87 0.18
CA VAL A 12 22.72 13.18 0.58
C VAL A 12 21.73 13.29 -0.57
N TYR A 13 21.27 12.13 -1.06
CA TYR A 13 20.25 12.08 -2.09
C TYR A 13 18.89 11.86 -1.42
N LYS A 14 17.91 12.65 -1.84
CA LYS A 14 16.55 12.55 -1.31
C LYS A 14 15.60 12.26 -2.48
N ASN A 15 15.10 11.05 -2.52
CA ASN A 15 14.22 10.57 -3.58
C ASN A 15 12.89 10.13 -2.98
N PRO A 16 11.80 10.09 -3.78
CA PRO A 16 10.57 9.45 -3.33
C PRO A 16 10.85 8.01 -2.94
N THR A 17 10.23 7.58 -1.84
CA THR A 17 10.37 6.20 -1.36
C THR A 17 9.37 5.31 -2.10
N PRO A 18 9.80 4.21 -2.73
CA PRO A 18 8.88 3.30 -3.42
C PRO A 18 8.05 2.50 -2.43
N THR A 19 6.75 2.47 -2.69
CA THR A 19 5.79 1.65 -1.96
C THR A 19 4.91 0.90 -2.94
N VAL A 20 4.17 -0.08 -2.44
CA VAL A 20 3.12 -0.78 -3.17
C VAL A 20 1.84 -0.76 -2.38
N ASP A 21 0.72 -0.73 -3.06
CA ASP A 21 -0.61 -0.95 -2.50
C ASP A 21 -1.34 -1.97 -3.37
N ILE A 22 -2.17 -2.79 -2.77
CA ILE A 22 -2.78 -3.91 -3.47
C ILE A 22 -4.31 -3.82 -3.35
N ILE A 23 -4.99 -3.79 -4.50
CA ILE A 23 -6.43 -3.93 -4.58
C ILE A 23 -6.71 -5.41 -4.75
N ILE A 24 -7.03 -6.09 -3.65
CA ILE A 24 -7.30 -7.52 -3.64
C ILE A 24 -8.78 -7.74 -3.88
N GLU A 25 -9.11 -8.29 -5.03
CA GLU A 25 -10.48 -8.65 -5.37
C GLU A 25 -10.85 -9.97 -4.71
N LEU A 26 -11.91 -9.97 -3.92
CA LEU A 26 -12.35 -11.13 -3.15
C LEU A 26 -13.86 -11.04 -2.92
N ASP A 27 -14.59 -12.09 -3.29
CA ASP A 27 -16.04 -12.19 -3.07
C ASP A 27 -16.83 -10.97 -3.55
N GLY A 28 -16.47 -10.42 -4.69
CA GLY A 28 -17.14 -9.27 -5.29
C GLY A 28 -16.82 -7.93 -4.65
N GLY A 29 -15.91 -7.89 -3.68
CA GLY A 29 -15.45 -6.69 -3.02
C GLY A 29 -13.93 -6.55 -3.08
N ILE A 30 -13.41 -5.68 -2.25
CA ILE A 30 -11.96 -5.47 -2.09
C ILE A 30 -11.58 -5.58 -0.61
N VAL A 31 -10.35 -6.00 -0.38
CA VAL A 31 -9.84 -6.16 0.99
C VAL A 31 -9.22 -4.85 1.46
N LEU A 32 -9.65 -4.40 2.65
CA LEU A 32 -9.04 -3.28 3.35
C LEU A 32 -8.51 -3.74 4.70
N ILE A 33 -7.53 -3.02 5.22
CA ILE A 33 -6.97 -3.27 6.55
C ILE A 33 -7.16 -2.03 7.43
N GLU A 34 -7.30 -2.25 8.74
CA GLU A 34 -7.24 -1.18 9.72
C GLU A 34 -5.82 -1.05 10.24
N ARG A 35 -5.25 0.13 10.13
CA ARG A 35 -3.83 0.37 10.46
C ARG A 35 -3.61 0.38 11.98
N ARG A 36 -2.58 -0.34 12.42
CA ARG A 36 -2.10 -0.34 13.81
C ARG A 36 -1.34 0.95 14.14
N ASN A 37 -0.58 1.47 13.18
CA ASN A 37 0.31 2.62 13.36
C ASN A 37 -0.26 3.89 12.73
N PRO A 38 0.13 5.09 13.20
CA PRO A 38 -0.32 6.34 12.57
C PRO A 38 0.11 6.42 11.09
N PRO A 39 -0.72 6.99 10.22
CA PRO A 39 -2.07 7.47 10.49
C PRO A 39 -3.04 6.31 10.71
N HIS A 40 -3.87 6.42 11.77
CA HIS A 40 -4.87 5.40 12.10
C HIS A 40 -6.07 5.50 11.17
N GLY A 41 -6.63 4.37 10.82
CA GLY A 41 -7.80 4.23 9.96
C GLY A 41 -7.66 3.09 8.99
N TRP A 42 -8.54 3.05 8.01
CA TRP A 42 -8.58 1.98 7.02
C TRP A 42 -7.80 2.37 5.76
N ALA A 43 -7.20 1.37 5.14
CA ALA A 43 -6.35 1.54 3.97
C ALA A 43 -6.32 0.27 3.12
N LEU A 44 -5.85 0.40 1.89
CA LEU A 44 -5.42 -0.76 1.11
C LEU A 44 -4.24 -1.42 1.80
N PRO A 45 -4.13 -2.76 1.74
CA PRO A 45 -2.88 -3.41 2.15
C PRO A 45 -1.71 -2.90 1.30
N GLY A 46 -0.56 -2.72 1.92
CA GLY A 46 0.61 -2.25 1.22
C GLY A 46 1.73 -1.85 2.16
N GLY A 47 2.84 -1.43 1.61
CA GLY A 47 3.99 -1.00 2.39
C GLY A 47 5.20 -0.70 1.52
N PHE A 48 6.33 -0.54 2.18
CA PHE A 48 7.58 -0.19 1.53
C PHE A 48 8.16 -1.38 0.76
N VAL A 49 8.73 -1.08 -0.40
CA VAL A 49 9.51 -2.06 -1.16
C VAL A 49 10.88 -2.19 -0.53
N ASP A 50 11.30 -3.42 -0.24
CA ASP A 50 12.61 -3.67 0.33
C ASP A 50 13.68 -3.67 -0.75
N TYR A 51 14.89 -3.27 -0.38
CA TYR A 51 16.03 -3.30 -1.30
C TYR A 51 16.25 -4.73 -1.80
N GLY A 52 16.37 -4.87 -3.12
CA GLY A 52 16.57 -6.17 -3.76
C GLY A 52 15.28 -6.91 -4.09
N GLU A 53 14.13 -6.32 -3.80
CA GLU A 53 12.81 -6.87 -4.04
C GLU A 53 12.18 -6.17 -5.25
N SER A 54 11.54 -6.93 -6.14
CA SER A 54 10.72 -6.31 -7.18
C SER A 54 9.42 -5.77 -6.58
N PHE A 55 8.75 -4.87 -7.29
CA PHE A 55 7.46 -4.35 -6.84
C PHE A 55 6.41 -5.47 -6.76
N GLU A 56 6.46 -6.41 -7.71
CA GLU A 56 5.56 -7.58 -7.70
C GLU A 56 5.80 -8.45 -6.46
N GLN A 57 7.06 -8.69 -6.13
CA GLN A 57 7.42 -9.44 -4.91
C GLN A 57 6.96 -8.71 -3.66
N ALA A 58 7.16 -7.40 -3.59
CA ALA A 58 6.71 -6.58 -2.48
C ALA A 58 5.19 -6.64 -2.31
N ALA A 59 4.44 -6.56 -3.41
CA ALA A 59 2.99 -6.61 -3.38
C ALA A 59 2.48 -7.95 -2.82
N VAL A 60 3.04 -9.06 -3.28
CA VAL A 60 2.66 -10.40 -2.79
C VAL A 60 3.02 -10.56 -1.31
N ARG A 61 4.20 -10.11 -0.91
CA ARG A 61 4.67 -10.18 0.47
C ARG A 61 3.80 -9.34 1.40
N GLU A 62 3.56 -8.07 1.06
CA GLU A 62 2.75 -7.17 1.90
C GLU A 62 1.32 -7.67 2.04
N ALA A 63 0.71 -8.16 0.97
CA ALA A 63 -0.62 -8.74 1.02
C ALA A 63 -0.67 -9.92 2.00
N LYS A 64 0.33 -10.80 1.96
CA LYS A 64 0.41 -11.96 2.85
C LYS A 64 0.62 -11.54 4.31
N GLU A 65 1.53 -10.60 4.55
CA GLU A 65 1.84 -10.14 5.90
C GLU A 65 0.63 -9.48 6.57
N GLU A 66 -0.12 -8.64 5.85
CA GLU A 66 -1.18 -7.84 6.44
C GLU A 66 -2.54 -8.51 6.42
N THR A 67 -2.82 -9.40 5.48
CA THR A 67 -4.14 -10.02 5.34
C THR A 67 -4.15 -11.54 5.50
N GLY A 68 -2.99 -12.17 5.52
CA GLY A 68 -2.87 -13.63 5.53
C GLY A 68 -3.15 -14.30 4.18
N LEU A 69 -3.50 -13.53 3.16
CA LEU A 69 -3.90 -14.07 1.86
C LEU A 69 -2.70 -14.24 0.92
N GLY A 70 -2.62 -15.39 0.26
CA GLY A 70 -1.76 -15.57 -0.89
C GLY A 70 -2.48 -15.04 -2.13
N VAL A 71 -1.94 -13.98 -2.73
CA VAL A 71 -2.59 -13.31 -3.85
C VAL A 71 -1.95 -13.67 -5.17
N GLU A 72 -2.75 -13.66 -6.22
CA GLU A 72 -2.30 -13.71 -7.61
C GLU A 72 -2.44 -12.32 -8.21
N LEU A 73 -1.32 -11.74 -8.65
CA LEU A 73 -1.35 -10.42 -9.28
C LEU A 73 -1.99 -10.52 -10.66
N VAL A 74 -2.96 -9.66 -10.90
CA VAL A 74 -3.65 -9.60 -12.21
C VAL A 74 -2.94 -8.63 -13.13
N ARG A 75 -2.68 -7.41 -12.65
CA ARG A 75 -1.95 -6.38 -13.40
C ARG A 75 -1.55 -5.22 -12.52
N GLN A 76 -0.63 -4.43 -13.02
CA GLN A 76 -0.34 -3.10 -12.50
C GLN A 76 -1.52 -2.18 -12.83
N PHE A 77 -1.96 -1.39 -11.85
CA PHE A 77 -3.07 -0.46 -12.05
C PHE A 77 -2.54 0.93 -12.42
N HIS A 78 -1.90 1.61 -11.48
CA HIS A 78 -1.35 2.95 -11.67
C HIS A 78 -0.33 3.25 -10.57
N THR A 79 0.53 4.25 -10.78
CA THR A 79 1.45 4.74 -9.75
C THR A 79 0.99 6.11 -9.28
N TYR A 80 0.82 6.25 -7.97
CA TYR A 80 0.42 7.49 -7.30
C TYR A 80 1.64 8.07 -6.60
N SER A 81 2.02 9.29 -6.97
CA SER A 81 3.29 9.88 -6.54
C SER A 81 3.22 11.35 -6.19
N ASP A 82 2.04 11.87 -5.86
CA ASP A 82 1.92 13.24 -5.40
C ASP A 82 2.76 13.42 -4.12
N PRO A 83 3.58 14.47 -4.02
CA PRO A 83 4.43 14.68 -2.84
C PRO A 83 3.68 14.75 -1.51
N ASP A 84 2.42 15.15 -1.52
CA ASP A 84 1.61 15.33 -0.31
C ASP A 84 0.69 14.15 0.00
N ARG A 85 0.78 13.06 -0.77
CA ARG A 85 -0.11 11.91 -0.61
C ARG A 85 0.07 11.17 0.73
N ASP A 86 1.24 11.22 1.31
CA ASP A 86 1.59 10.57 2.58
C ASP A 86 2.15 11.62 3.53
N PRO A 87 1.54 11.82 4.72
CA PRO A 87 2.00 12.87 5.64
C PRO A 87 3.38 12.63 6.22
N ARG A 88 3.89 11.39 6.14
CA ARG A 88 5.19 11.02 6.74
C ARG A 88 6.36 11.41 5.86
N GLN A 89 6.23 11.22 4.53
CA GLN A 89 7.28 11.49 3.55
C GLN A 89 6.72 11.37 2.14
N HIS A 90 7.50 11.81 1.15
CA HIS A 90 7.14 11.62 -0.25
C HIS A 90 7.28 10.14 -0.63
N THR A 91 6.17 9.48 -0.88
CA THR A 91 6.13 8.10 -1.36
C THR A 91 5.61 8.06 -2.79
N ALA A 92 6.09 7.08 -3.55
CA ALA A 92 5.55 6.74 -4.87
C ALA A 92 5.02 5.32 -4.79
N SER A 93 3.70 5.18 -4.79
CA SER A 93 3.07 3.86 -4.63
C SER A 93 2.59 3.32 -5.96
N THR A 94 3.12 2.15 -6.33
CA THR A 94 2.62 1.39 -7.47
C THR A 94 1.52 0.47 -6.98
N VAL A 95 0.32 0.64 -7.52
CA VAL A 95 -0.86 -0.11 -7.15
C VAL A 95 -1.06 -1.29 -8.09
N PHE A 96 -1.26 -2.47 -7.49
CA PHE A 96 -1.57 -3.70 -8.23
C PHE A 96 -3.00 -4.13 -7.97
N ILE A 97 -3.64 -4.69 -9.00
CA ILE A 97 -4.88 -5.43 -8.83
C ILE A 97 -4.51 -6.91 -8.68
N ALA A 98 -5.08 -7.56 -7.69
CA ALA A 98 -4.81 -8.96 -7.39
C ALA A 98 -6.10 -9.70 -7.08
N ARG A 99 -6.04 -11.02 -7.09
CA ARG A 99 -7.13 -11.92 -6.70
C ARG A 99 -6.66 -12.84 -5.61
N ALA A 100 -7.59 -13.20 -4.74
CA ALA A 100 -7.33 -14.16 -3.68
C ALA A 100 -8.60 -14.96 -3.37
N GLU A 101 -8.41 -16.06 -2.68
CA GLU A 101 -9.48 -16.85 -2.09
C GLU A 101 -9.22 -16.99 -0.59
N GLY A 102 -10.26 -17.22 0.18
CA GLY A 102 -10.15 -17.41 1.62
C GLY A 102 -10.73 -16.25 2.40
N THR A 103 -10.37 -16.17 3.66
CA THR A 103 -10.87 -15.16 4.60
C THR A 103 -9.70 -14.27 5.03
N PRO A 104 -9.78 -12.95 4.78
CA PRO A 104 -8.74 -12.05 5.25
C PRO A 104 -8.76 -11.93 6.77
N ALA A 105 -7.58 -11.85 7.35
CA ALA A 105 -7.40 -11.68 8.79
C ALA A 105 -6.25 -10.72 9.04
N GLY A 106 -6.45 -9.73 9.92
CA GLY A 106 -5.40 -8.78 10.25
C GLY A 106 -4.21 -9.45 10.90
N ALA A 107 -3.03 -9.02 10.51
CA ALA A 107 -1.76 -9.48 11.05
C ALA A 107 -0.70 -8.41 10.83
N ASP A 108 0.44 -8.52 11.54
CA ASP A 108 1.56 -7.58 11.48
C ASP A 108 1.10 -6.14 11.76
N ASP A 109 1.21 -5.23 10.83
CA ASP A 109 0.81 -3.83 10.99
C ASP A 109 -0.70 -3.58 10.80
N ALA A 110 -1.49 -4.63 10.60
CA ALA A 110 -2.93 -4.56 10.46
C ALA A 110 -3.64 -5.10 11.71
N LEU A 111 -4.46 -4.28 12.35
CA LEU A 111 -5.30 -4.70 13.49
C LEU A 111 -6.37 -5.67 13.06
N GLN A 112 -6.96 -5.43 11.89
CA GLN A 112 -7.96 -6.29 11.28
C GLN A 112 -7.99 -6.09 9.77
N ALA A 113 -8.58 -7.04 9.08
CA ALA A 113 -8.81 -6.97 7.65
C ALA A 113 -10.25 -7.39 7.35
N GLY A 114 -10.82 -6.83 6.30
CA GLY A 114 -12.19 -7.13 5.92
C GLY A 114 -12.43 -6.90 4.44
N ILE A 115 -13.59 -7.39 3.97
CA ILE A 115 -14.04 -7.22 2.59
C ILE A 115 -15.05 -6.10 2.58
N PHE A 116 -14.85 -5.13 1.68
CA PHE A 116 -15.73 -3.98 1.54
C PHE A 116 -16.18 -3.85 0.09
N HIS A 117 -17.36 -3.30 -0.08
CA HIS A 117 -17.95 -3.00 -1.38
C HIS A 117 -18.01 -1.49 -1.59
N ARG A 118 -18.21 -1.05 -2.81
CA ARG A 118 -18.24 0.37 -3.16
C ARG A 118 -19.19 1.19 -2.30
N ASP A 119 -20.33 0.61 -1.92
CA ASP A 119 -21.38 1.31 -1.17
C ASP A 119 -21.18 1.30 0.35
N ASN A 120 -20.21 0.57 0.88
CA ASN A 120 -19.97 0.48 2.33
C ASN A 120 -18.52 0.73 2.73
N LEU A 121 -17.78 1.50 1.95
CA LEU A 121 -16.38 1.83 2.25
C LEU A 121 -16.27 2.65 3.54
N PRO A 122 -15.33 2.31 4.42
CA PRO A 122 -15.05 3.14 5.59
C PRO A 122 -14.28 4.40 5.19
N PRO A 123 -14.12 5.39 6.08
CA PRO A 123 -13.16 6.46 5.86
C PRO A 123 -11.76 5.90 5.66
N LEU A 124 -11.04 6.42 4.67
CA LEU A 124 -9.74 5.91 4.24
C LEU A 124 -8.64 6.93 4.50
N VAL A 125 -7.46 6.45 4.87
CA VAL A 125 -6.27 7.29 5.07
C VAL A 125 -5.47 7.45 3.78
N PHE A 126 -4.48 8.33 3.79
CA PHE A 126 -3.68 8.71 2.63
C PHE A 126 -4.59 9.19 1.48
N ASP A 127 -4.20 8.88 0.26
CA ASP A 127 -5.00 9.12 -0.95
C ASP A 127 -5.78 7.87 -1.39
N HIS A 128 -5.99 6.91 -0.47
CA HIS A 128 -6.59 5.62 -0.83
C HIS A 128 -8.04 5.74 -1.28
N ALA A 129 -8.77 6.76 -0.81
CA ALA A 129 -10.12 7.04 -1.32
C ALA A 129 -10.08 7.35 -2.83
N ARG A 130 -9.08 8.11 -3.26
CA ARG A 130 -8.88 8.42 -4.68
C ARG A 130 -8.49 7.20 -5.48
N ILE A 131 -7.58 6.38 -4.96
CA ILE A 131 -7.16 5.14 -5.62
C ILE A 131 -8.36 4.23 -5.85
N ILE A 132 -9.18 4.03 -4.83
CA ILE A 132 -10.34 3.16 -4.88
C ILE A 132 -11.41 3.72 -5.81
N GLU A 133 -11.64 5.04 -5.80
CA GLU A 133 -12.56 5.67 -6.75
C GLU A 133 -12.08 5.49 -8.19
N ASP A 134 -10.80 5.69 -8.45
CA ASP A 134 -10.21 5.46 -9.78
C ASP A 134 -10.39 3.99 -10.20
N TYR A 135 -10.26 3.05 -9.26
CA TYR A 135 -10.48 1.63 -9.53
C TYR A 135 -11.93 1.34 -9.90
N PHE A 136 -12.89 1.78 -9.10
CA PHE A 136 -14.31 1.50 -9.37
C PHE A 136 -14.82 2.22 -10.61
N SER A 137 -14.28 3.38 -10.94
CA SER A 137 -14.64 4.11 -12.18
C SER A 137 -13.88 3.62 -13.40
N ARG A 138 -12.99 2.65 -13.24
CA ARG A 138 -12.17 2.07 -14.32
C ARG A 138 -11.35 3.12 -15.06
N ARG A 139 -10.72 4.01 -14.29
CA ARG A 139 -9.94 5.10 -14.88
C ARG A 139 -8.66 4.62 -15.55
N TYR A 140 -8.01 3.59 -15.01
CA TYR A 140 -6.78 3.01 -15.53
C TYR A 140 -6.91 1.53 -15.80
#